data_3883f44e834d605a1cd8571c0aacab9f
#
_entry.id   3883f44e834d605a1cd8571c0aacab9f
#
_cell.length_a   1.000
_cell.length_b   1.000
_cell.length_c   1.000
_cell.angle_alpha   90.00
_cell.angle_beta   90.00
_cell.angle_gamma   90.00
#
_symmetry.space_group_name_H-M   'P 1'
#
loop_
_entity.id
_entity.type
_entity.pdbx_description
1 polymer ?
#
loop_
_entity_poly.entity_id
_entity_poly.type
_entity_poly.pdbx_seq_one_letter_code
_entity_poly.pdbx_strand_id
1 'polypeptide(L)'
;MGETNDGMHQESGPQGTAASRLLSTTNIWSDAPAPPPAPTLVAVPPPAPSLASVAPSPVALGPVAPGPVAVELRAATTPAASAQARPAPWPPRQLSLALQGGGTFAAFTWGVLERLLEEPIEIDTISGASAGAINALLLASGLAEGGREAARLRLNRFWLRLMHEASFRSLMLLGGFSPAGSSVAFGPTLRSGQFDPFDLDPLRLALSRDINFTALQDSRAPKLLIAATRIRDGQQQIFRNDAITADVALASTCPPLVHCAVEIDGEAYWDGGFGGNPPLLRLAQETTTADVLLVQVTPARDSYVPITLAAIDRRLDQIAANAALNAEIAALAWAQSHAATSLRLTRIAAEDSVDGLAQRSSTDLGRGFIRLLHRSGRAAAERWLGQDAKAGAAPSASAQALTASEAALT
;
A
#
# COMPACT_ATOMS: atom_id res chain seq x y z
N MET A 1 55.28 58.64 -25.48
CA MET A 1 56.49 58.55 -24.69
C MET A 1 56.42 57.18 -24.05
N GLY A 2 57.07 56.26 -24.55
CA GLY A 2 58.42 55.83 -24.82
C GLY A 2 58.44 54.40 -24.42
N GLU A 3 58.50 53.44 -25.32
CA GLU A 3 59.78 52.79 -25.79
C GLU A 3 60.32 51.90 -24.64
N THR A 4 60.76 50.68 -24.77
CA THR A 4 61.23 49.83 -25.88
C THR A 4 61.59 48.47 -25.32
N ASN A 5 61.37 47.42 -26.05
CA ASN A 5 62.40 46.54 -26.65
C ASN A 5 62.83 45.35 -25.79
N ASP A 6 62.62 44.17 -26.22
CA ASP A 6 63.39 43.31 -27.16
C ASP A 6 64.14 42.20 -26.43
N GLY A 7 64.15 41.01 -26.95
CA GLY A 7 64.96 39.88 -26.47
C GLY A 7 64.51 38.54 -26.97
N MET A 8 64.52 38.27 -28.28
CA MET A 8 64.59 36.93 -28.86
C MET A 8 65.82 36.18 -28.39
N HIS A 9 65.70 34.90 -28.04
CA HIS A 9 66.65 33.87 -28.41
C HIS A 9 65.96 32.54 -28.64
N GLN A 10 66.01 32.14 -29.93
CA GLN A 10 65.84 30.75 -30.37
C GLN A 10 67.03 29.92 -29.91
N GLU A 11 66.78 28.68 -29.45
CA GLU A 11 67.72 27.59 -29.78
C GLU A 11 66.97 26.25 -29.87
N SER A 12 67.22 25.62 -30.95
CA SER A 12 66.95 24.36 -31.58
C SER A 12 67.05 23.12 -30.70
N GLY A 13 66.19 22.11 -31.05
CA GLY A 13 66.09 20.78 -30.52
C GLY A 13 67.31 19.85 -30.58
N PRO A 14 67.17 18.59 -30.23
CA PRO A 14 66.82 17.59 -31.25
C PRO A 14 65.83 16.50 -30.83
N GLN A 15 65.35 15.89 -31.90
CA GLN A 15 64.52 14.68 -31.88
C GLN A 15 65.27 13.49 -31.26
N GLY A 16 64.62 12.71 -30.40
CA GLY A 16 65.10 11.48 -29.82
C GLY A 16 63.94 10.50 -29.62
N THR A 17 63.84 9.62 -30.57
CA THR A 17 63.24 8.27 -30.66
C THR A 17 62.50 7.71 -29.44
N ALA A 18 61.29 7.34 -29.69
CA ALA A 18 60.47 6.43 -28.87
C ALA A 18 61.13 5.06 -28.75
N ALA A 19 61.41 4.62 -27.55
CA ALA A 19 61.76 3.25 -27.22
C ALA A 19 60.88 2.77 -26.08
N SER A 20 60.08 1.79 -26.46
CA SER A 20 59.43 0.78 -25.60
C SER A 20 59.98 0.70 -24.18
N ARG A 21 59.19 1.06 -23.19
CA ARG A 21 59.27 0.43 -21.85
C ARG A 21 58.08 -0.45 -21.66
N LEU A 22 58.33 -1.74 -21.78
CA LEU A 22 57.53 -2.85 -21.33
C LEU A 22 57.13 -2.60 -19.86
N LEU A 23 55.87 -2.41 -19.62
CA LEU A 23 55.29 -2.50 -18.30
C LEU A 23 55.37 -3.96 -17.84
N SER A 24 56.27 -4.25 -16.89
CA SER A 24 56.24 -5.50 -16.14
C SER A 24 54.93 -5.53 -15.33
N THR A 25 53.99 -6.33 -15.76
CA THR A 25 52.82 -6.71 -14.97
C THR A 25 53.29 -7.52 -13.79
N THR A 26 53.50 -6.87 -12.65
CA THR A 26 53.60 -7.59 -11.36
C THR A 26 52.23 -8.19 -11.11
N ASN A 27 52.19 -9.52 -11.04
CA ASN A 27 51.03 -10.33 -10.77
C ASN A 27 50.65 -10.14 -9.29
N ILE A 28 49.70 -9.25 -8.98
CA ILE A 28 49.22 -8.92 -7.63
C ILE A 28 48.32 -10.03 -7.06
N TRP A 29 48.19 -11.16 -7.74
CA TRP A 29 47.30 -12.27 -7.34
C TRP A 29 48.02 -13.50 -6.77
N SER A 30 49.33 -13.42 -6.47
CA SER A 30 50.09 -14.58 -5.97
C SER A 30 50.00 -14.78 -4.44
N ASP A 31 49.39 -13.87 -3.68
CA ASP A 31 49.29 -13.95 -2.22
C ASP A 31 47.85 -14.12 -1.71
N ALA A 32 46.95 -14.66 -2.52
CA ALA A 32 45.63 -15.01 -2.03
C ALA A 32 45.76 -16.27 -1.10
N PRO A 33 45.26 -16.23 0.13
CA PRO A 33 45.23 -17.38 1.00
C PRO A 33 44.43 -18.50 0.33
N ALA A 34 44.91 -19.74 0.50
CA ALA A 34 44.28 -20.96 -0.03
C ALA A 34 42.78 -20.96 0.36
N PRO A 35 41.88 -21.34 -0.55
CA PRO A 35 40.47 -21.47 -0.22
C PRO A 35 40.27 -22.44 0.95
N PRO A 36 39.35 -22.19 1.86
CA PRO A 36 39.04 -23.11 2.95
C PRO A 36 38.63 -24.48 2.36
N PRO A 37 38.96 -25.59 3.04
CA PRO A 37 38.59 -26.89 2.61
C PRO A 37 37.09 -27.00 2.42
N ALA A 38 36.67 -27.66 1.33
CA ALA A 38 35.25 -27.88 1.04
C ALA A 38 34.56 -28.52 2.29
N PRO A 39 33.36 -28.10 2.65
CA PRO A 39 32.65 -28.70 3.76
C PRO A 39 32.47 -30.18 3.48
N THR A 40 32.91 -31.00 4.43
CA THR A 40 32.72 -32.46 4.42
C THR A 40 31.21 -32.72 4.35
N LEU A 41 30.75 -33.30 3.26
CA LEU A 41 29.36 -33.75 3.16
C LEU A 41 29.12 -34.77 4.28
N VAL A 42 28.41 -34.35 5.31
CA VAL A 42 27.87 -35.27 6.32
C VAL A 42 26.84 -36.12 5.59
N ALA A 43 27.04 -37.39 5.53
CA ALA A 43 26.13 -38.34 4.92
C ALA A 43 24.75 -38.17 5.58
N VAL A 44 23.77 -37.85 4.78
CA VAL A 44 22.36 -37.81 5.23
C VAL A 44 22.02 -39.28 5.55
N PRO A 45 21.52 -39.55 6.77
CA PRO A 45 21.07 -40.91 7.10
C PRO A 45 19.95 -41.34 6.15
N PRO A 46 19.85 -42.61 5.76
CA PRO A 46 18.79 -43.08 4.89
C PRO A 46 17.42 -42.76 5.54
N PRO A 47 16.40 -42.47 4.74
CA PRO A 47 15.06 -42.21 5.26
C PRO A 47 14.59 -43.44 6.07
N ALA A 48 13.97 -43.15 7.21
CA ALA A 48 13.35 -44.21 8.03
C ALA A 48 12.36 -45.00 7.18
N PRO A 49 12.25 -46.33 7.42
CA PRO A 49 11.34 -47.14 6.64
C PRO A 49 9.91 -46.59 6.74
N SER A 50 9.31 -46.40 5.59
CA SER A 50 7.90 -45.98 5.44
C SER A 50 7.05 -46.89 6.32
N LEU A 51 6.31 -46.28 7.27
CA LEU A 51 5.25 -46.96 7.99
C LEU A 51 4.26 -47.44 6.93
N ALA A 52 4.17 -48.76 6.80
CA ALA A 52 3.21 -49.40 5.92
C ALA A 52 1.83 -48.81 6.17
N SER A 53 1.22 -48.34 5.10
CA SER A 53 -0.17 -47.90 5.06
C SER A 53 -1.06 -48.99 5.61
N VAL A 54 -1.49 -48.88 6.85
CA VAL A 54 -2.63 -49.64 7.36
C VAL A 54 -3.87 -48.95 6.77
N ALA A 55 -4.39 -49.57 5.73
CA ALA A 55 -5.68 -49.16 5.19
C ALA A 55 -6.74 -49.28 6.29
N PRO A 56 -7.52 -48.21 6.58
CA PRO A 56 -8.65 -48.36 7.53
C PRO A 56 -9.67 -49.33 6.90
N SER A 57 -10.04 -50.33 7.64
CA SER A 57 -11.14 -51.23 7.27
C SER A 57 -12.42 -50.40 7.06
N PRO A 58 -13.20 -50.69 6.02
CA PRO A 58 -14.46 -49.96 5.81
C PRO A 58 -15.43 -50.28 6.93
N VAL A 59 -15.72 -49.26 7.74
CA VAL A 59 -16.86 -49.32 8.68
C VAL A 59 -18.12 -49.23 7.83
N ALA A 60 -18.85 -50.32 7.75
CA ALA A 60 -20.16 -50.35 7.10
C ALA A 60 -21.13 -49.45 7.90
N LEU A 61 -21.37 -48.25 7.39
CA LEU A 61 -22.48 -47.43 7.83
C LEU A 61 -23.77 -48.04 7.29
N GLY A 62 -24.57 -48.61 8.15
CA GLY A 62 -25.91 -49.06 7.81
C GLY A 62 -26.77 -47.91 7.27
N PRO A 63 -27.78 -48.21 6.48
CA PRO A 63 -28.61 -47.18 5.86
C PRO A 63 -29.42 -46.44 6.96
N VAL A 64 -29.07 -45.17 7.19
CA VAL A 64 -29.91 -44.24 7.95
C VAL A 64 -31.02 -43.79 7.01
N ALA A 65 -32.23 -44.25 7.24
CA ALA A 65 -33.41 -43.78 6.53
C ALA A 65 -33.58 -42.25 6.79
N PRO A 66 -33.73 -41.41 5.77
CA PRO A 66 -34.06 -40.02 5.99
C PRO A 66 -35.51 -39.91 6.46
N GLY A 67 -35.71 -39.66 7.74
CA GLY A 67 -36.99 -39.18 8.26
C GLY A 67 -37.29 -37.79 7.68
N PRO A 68 -38.52 -37.49 7.28
CA PRO A 68 -38.87 -36.17 6.79
C PRO A 68 -38.75 -35.16 7.94
N VAL A 69 -37.72 -34.35 7.93
CA VAL A 69 -37.67 -33.12 8.74
C VAL A 69 -38.57 -32.12 8.00
N ALA A 70 -39.82 -32.04 8.40
CA ALA A 70 -40.71 -30.96 8.02
C ALA A 70 -40.16 -29.66 8.65
N VAL A 71 -39.39 -28.89 7.89
CA VAL A 71 -39.10 -27.51 8.24
C VAL A 71 -40.39 -26.73 7.93
N GLU A 72 -41.18 -26.45 8.97
CA GLU A 72 -42.23 -25.44 8.86
C GLU A 72 -41.58 -24.09 8.58
N LEU A 73 -41.56 -23.70 7.31
CA LEU A 73 -41.35 -22.33 6.92
C LEU A 73 -42.54 -21.51 7.41
N ARG A 74 -42.42 -20.98 8.62
CA ARG A 74 -43.29 -19.89 9.06
C ARG A 74 -43.16 -18.79 8.01
N ALA A 75 -44.28 -18.54 7.32
CA ALA A 75 -44.40 -17.38 6.46
C ALA A 75 -44.01 -16.15 7.29
N ALA A 76 -42.88 -15.52 6.92
CA ALA A 76 -42.49 -14.25 7.48
C ALA A 76 -43.63 -13.27 7.16
N THR A 77 -44.32 -12.80 8.19
CA THR A 77 -45.23 -11.67 8.10
C THR A 77 -44.49 -10.56 7.40
N THR A 78 -44.98 -10.18 6.24
CA THR A 78 -44.49 -9.01 5.47
C THR A 78 -44.39 -7.85 6.47
N PRO A 79 -43.19 -7.28 6.70
CA PRO A 79 -43.11 -6.11 7.53
C PRO A 79 -43.88 -5.00 6.82
N ALA A 80 -44.78 -4.37 7.56
CA ALA A 80 -45.56 -3.23 7.13
C ALA A 80 -44.62 -2.24 6.44
N ALA A 81 -45.04 -1.74 5.27
CA ALA A 81 -44.30 -0.81 4.45
C ALA A 81 -43.64 0.25 5.33
N SER A 82 -42.33 0.16 5.50
CA SER A 82 -41.56 1.12 6.27
C SER A 82 -41.75 2.48 5.59
N ALA A 83 -42.22 3.44 6.36
CA ALA A 83 -42.28 4.82 5.97
C ALA A 83 -40.98 5.15 5.21
N GLN A 84 -41.07 5.63 3.98
CA GLN A 84 -39.94 5.94 3.11
C GLN A 84 -39.03 6.90 3.90
N ALA A 85 -37.95 6.36 4.46
CA ALA A 85 -36.95 7.16 5.16
C ALA A 85 -36.45 8.20 4.16
N ARG A 86 -36.52 9.48 4.55
CA ARG A 86 -35.96 10.57 3.73
C ARG A 86 -34.53 10.21 3.40
N PRO A 87 -34.10 10.31 2.14
CA PRO A 87 -32.71 10.04 1.79
C PRO A 87 -31.80 10.87 2.69
N ALA A 88 -30.78 10.23 3.25
CA ALA A 88 -29.80 10.92 4.09
C ALA A 88 -29.20 12.11 3.35
N PRO A 89 -28.93 13.23 4.03
CA PRO A 89 -28.39 14.42 3.38
C PRO A 89 -27.04 14.11 2.70
N TRP A 90 -26.81 14.73 1.56
CA TRP A 90 -25.55 14.63 0.84
C TRP A 90 -24.92 16.01 0.66
N PRO A 91 -23.60 16.18 0.85
CA PRO A 91 -22.66 15.21 1.39
C PRO A 91 -22.96 14.81 2.85
N PRO A 92 -22.47 13.65 3.31
CA PRO A 92 -22.71 13.18 4.68
C PRO A 92 -22.06 14.11 5.70
N ARG A 93 -22.67 14.23 6.89
CA ARG A 93 -22.10 15.02 7.99
C ARG A 93 -20.93 14.32 8.68
N GLN A 94 -20.96 12.98 8.70
CA GLN A 94 -19.91 12.14 9.26
C GLN A 94 -19.49 11.12 8.22
N LEU A 95 -18.21 10.82 8.16
CA LEU A 95 -17.61 9.97 7.13
C LEU A 95 -16.48 9.14 7.71
N SER A 96 -16.46 7.85 7.39
CA SER A 96 -15.29 7.00 7.60
C SER A 96 -14.51 6.82 6.30
N LEU A 97 -13.18 6.73 6.41
CA LEU A 97 -12.27 6.71 5.28
C LEU A 97 -11.50 5.38 5.22
N ALA A 98 -11.52 4.73 4.07
CA ALA A 98 -10.68 3.58 3.75
C ALA A 98 -9.63 4.02 2.73
N LEU A 99 -8.36 4.15 3.13
CA LEU A 99 -7.28 4.73 2.34
C LEU A 99 -6.34 3.65 1.83
N GLN A 100 -6.42 3.35 0.53
CA GLN A 100 -5.55 2.35 -0.09
C GLN A 100 -4.10 2.84 -0.16
N GLY A 101 -3.15 1.93 0.10
CA GLY A 101 -1.74 2.10 -0.20
C GLY A 101 -1.45 1.89 -1.68
N GLY A 102 -0.36 2.46 -2.15
CA GLY A 102 0.06 2.37 -3.55
C GLY A 102 1.22 3.33 -3.86
N GLY A 103 2.13 3.51 -2.90
CA GLY A 103 3.30 4.37 -3.06
C GLY A 103 2.93 5.80 -3.45
N THR A 104 3.54 6.30 -4.51
CA THR A 104 3.32 7.66 -5.02
C THR A 104 1.88 7.93 -5.46
N PHE A 105 1.14 6.90 -5.86
CA PHE A 105 -0.27 7.05 -6.23
C PHE A 105 -1.12 7.62 -5.09
N ALA A 106 -0.69 7.46 -3.84
CA ALA A 106 -1.35 8.05 -2.67
C ALA A 106 -1.28 9.60 -2.61
N ALA A 107 -0.56 10.26 -3.53
CA ALA A 107 -0.70 11.69 -3.76
C ALA A 107 -2.10 12.07 -4.29
N PHE A 108 -2.79 11.15 -4.93
CA PHE A 108 -4.21 11.30 -5.27
C PHE A 108 -5.07 11.39 -4.01
N THR A 109 -4.81 10.52 -3.03
CA THR A 109 -5.47 10.55 -1.71
C THR A 109 -5.25 11.89 -1.01
N TRP A 110 -4.03 12.45 -1.05
CA TRP A 110 -3.77 13.79 -0.53
C TRP A 110 -4.72 14.83 -1.15
N GLY A 111 -4.89 14.82 -2.48
CA GLY A 111 -5.83 15.72 -3.16
C GLY A 111 -7.29 15.52 -2.73
N VAL A 112 -7.72 14.27 -2.58
CA VAL A 112 -9.06 13.93 -2.07
C VAL A 112 -9.25 14.47 -0.66
N LEU A 113 -8.34 14.17 0.25
CA LEU A 113 -8.42 14.60 1.65
C LEU A 113 -8.39 16.12 1.79
N GLU A 114 -7.54 16.81 1.02
CA GLU A 114 -7.47 18.27 1.04
C GLU A 114 -8.82 18.89 0.66
N ARG A 115 -9.49 18.36 -0.37
CA ARG A 115 -10.81 18.88 -0.78
C ARG A 115 -11.90 18.54 0.23
N LEU A 116 -11.90 17.35 0.82
CA LEU A 116 -12.87 16.97 1.86
C LEU A 116 -12.72 17.84 3.12
N LEU A 117 -11.50 18.23 3.49
CA LEU A 117 -11.24 19.10 4.64
C LEU A 117 -11.77 20.54 4.47
N GLU A 118 -12.13 20.95 3.26
CA GLU A 118 -12.81 22.24 3.00
C GLU A 118 -14.30 22.21 3.38
N GLU A 119 -14.87 21.00 3.49
CA GLU A 119 -16.28 20.79 3.86
C GLU A 119 -16.45 20.54 5.37
N PRO A 120 -17.64 20.85 5.94
CA PRO A 120 -17.95 20.62 7.35
C PRO A 120 -18.28 19.12 7.63
N ILE A 121 -17.45 18.20 7.09
CA ILE A 121 -17.58 16.75 7.28
C ILE A 121 -16.73 16.34 8.47
N GLU A 122 -17.30 15.64 9.43
CA GLU A 122 -16.58 15.03 10.55
C GLU A 122 -16.04 13.68 10.13
N ILE A 123 -14.77 13.42 10.41
CA ILE A 123 -14.12 12.14 10.13
C ILE A 123 -14.22 11.27 11.38
N ASP A 124 -14.92 10.14 11.27
CA ASP A 124 -15.18 9.20 12.36
C ASP A 124 -14.02 8.21 12.53
N THR A 125 -13.82 7.37 11.52
CA THR A 125 -12.80 6.30 11.57
C THR A 125 -11.99 6.31 10.26
N ILE A 126 -10.70 6.05 10.34
CA ILE A 126 -9.82 5.99 9.18
C ILE A 126 -9.07 4.66 9.20
N SER A 127 -9.19 3.88 8.13
CA SER A 127 -8.34 2.71 7.90
C SER A 127 -7.32 2.98 6.81
N GLY A 128 -6.12 2.41 6.95
CA GLY A 128 -5.06 2.58 5.96
C GLY A 128 -3.97 1.53 6.03
N ALA A 129 -3.30 1.32 4.91
CA ALA A 129 -2.12 0.48 4.78
C ALA A 129 -1.08 1.20 3.92
N SER A 130 0.22 0.98 4.17
CA SER A 130 1.31 1.55 3.38
C SER A 130 1.22 3.08 3.29
N ALA A 131 1.38 3.67 2.11
CA ALA A 131 1.22 5.11 1.89
C ALA A 131 -0.18 5.64 2.28
N GLY A 132 -1.22 4.79 2.26
CA GLY A 132 -2.54 5.10 2.80
C GLY A 132 -2.51 5.30 4.31
N ALA A 133 -1.73 4.50 5.04
CA ALA A 133 -1.51 4.67 6.47
C ALA A 133 -0.81 6.00 6.78
N ILE A 134 0.20 6.39 5.99
CA ILE A 134 0.87 7.70 6.17
C ILE A 134 -0.15 8.83 6.03
N ASN A 135 -0.98 8.83 4.98
CA ASN A 135 -2.02 9.84 4.82
C ASN A 135 -3.03 9.84 5.98
N ALA A 136 -3.41 8.65 6.48
CA ALA A 136 -4.30 8.51 7.64
C ALA A 136 -3.71 9.14 8.91
N LEU A 137 -2.43 8.85 9.19
CA LEU A 137 -1.71 9.35 10.36
C LEU A 137 -1.49 10.87 10.30
N LEU A 138 -1.12 11.41 9.13
CA LEU A 138 -1.00 12.86 8.91
C LEU A 138 -2.34 13.57 9.12
N LEU A 139 -3.40 13.03 8.56
CA LEU A 139 -4.76 13.56 8.71
C LEU A 139 -5.19 13.56 10.17
N ALA A 140 -5.10 12.40 10.84
CA ALA A 140 -5.59 12.24 12.20
C ALA A 140 -4.81 13.10 13.21
N SER A 141 -3.46 13.13 13.11
CA SER A 141 -2.65 13.96 14.01
C SER A 141 -2.94 15.46 13.81
N GLY A 142 -3.16 15.90 12.57
CA GLY A 142 -3.54 17.28 12.28
C GLY A 142 -4.91 17.63 12.82
N LEU A 143 -5.92 16.76 12.65
CA LEU A 143 -7.27 16.95 13.18
C LEU A 143 -7.27 17.07 14.71
N ALA A 144 -6.48 16.23 15.39
CA ALA A 144 -6.37 16.25 16.85
C ALA A 144 -5.71 17.50 17.39
N GLU A 145 -4.70 18.05 16.70
CA GLU A 145 -3.95 19.21 17.18
C GLU A 145 -4.62 20.55 16.89
N GLY A 146 -5.13 20.75 15.69
CA GLY A 146 -5.63 22.05 15.25
C GLY A 146 -6.75 21.96 14.23
N GLY A 147 -7.42 20.81 14.16
CA GLY A 147 -8.57 20.61 13.27
C GLY A 147 -8.18 20.56 11.78
N ARG A 148 -9.14 20.91 10.94
CA ARG A 148 -9.04 20.74 9.48
C ARG A 148 -7.87 21.46 8.85
N GLU A 149 -7.60 22.70 9.30
CA GLU A 149 -6.50 23.48 8.73
C GLU A 149 -5.14 22.91 9.09
N ALA A 150 -4.94 22.46 10.33
CA ALA A 150 -3.71 21.80 10.73
C ALA A 150 -3.49 20.47 9.96
N ALA A 151 -4.57 19.72 9.72
CA ALA A 151 -4.53 18.49 8.91
C ALA A 151 -4.13 18.80 7.44
N ARG A 152 -4.70 19.83 6.82
CA ARG A 152 -4.30 20.29 5.48
C ARG A 152 -2.83 20.68 5.42
N LEU A 153 -2.37 21.46 6.40
CA LEU A 153 -0.97 21.89 6.45
C LEU A 153 0.01 20.72 6.63
N ARG A 154 -0.34 19.70 7.42
CA ARG A 154 0.50 18.51 7.59
C ARG A 154 0.60 17.69 6.31
N LEU A 155 -0.53 17.39 5.67
CA LEU A 155 -0.56 16.69 4.38
C LEU A 155 0.26 17.46 3.33
N ASN A 156 0.04 18.77 3.20
CA ASN A 156 0.78 19.62 2.27
C ASN A 156 2.28 19.61 2.55
N ARG A 157 2.69 19.78 3.82
CA ARG A 157 4.10 19.77 4.21
C ARG A 157 4.78 18.48 3.81
N PHE A 158 4.19 17.34 4.13
CA PHE A 158 4.74 16.02 3.81
C PHE A 158 4.93 15.85 2.29
N TRP A 159 3.89 16.07 1.50
CA TRP A 159 3.94 15.86 0.05
C TRP A 159 4.82 16.89 -0.67
N LEU A 160 4.88 18.13 -0.19
CA LEU A 160 5.80 19.15 -0.71
C LEU A 160 7.26 18.79 -0.40
N ARG A 161 7.56 18.27 0.79
CA ARG A 161 8.89 17.74 1.11
C ARG A 161 9.26 16.61 0.17
N LEU A 162 8.37 15.67 -0.05
CA LEU A 162 8.59 14.56 -0.98
C LEU A 162 8.88 15.05 -2.41
N MET A 163 8.27 16.14 -2.83
CA MET A 163 8.54 16.74 -4.15
C MET A 163 9.86 17.52 -4.21
N HIS A 164 10.30 18.14 -3.13
CA HIS A 164 11.35 19.17 -3.18
C HIS A 164 12.64 18.78 -2.45
N GLU A 165 12.59 17.97 -1.43
CA GLU A 165 13.77 17.53 -0.67
C GLU A 165 14.32 16.22 -1.25
N ALA A 166 15.50 16.27 -1.90
CA ALA A 166 16.09 15.10 -2.54
C ALA A 166 16.42 13.98 -1.55
N SER A 167 16.94 14.32 -0.37
CA SER A 167 17.24 13.36 0.69
C SER A 167 15.97 12.68 1.24
N PHE A 168 14.89 13.44 1.46
CA PHE A 168 13.62 12.87 1.89
C PHE A 168 13.00 11.96 0.82
N ARG A 169 13.12 12.35 -0.47
CA ARG A 169 12.69 11.50 -1.60
C ARG A 169 13.44 10.17 -1.64
N SER A 170 14.77 10.21 -1.50
CA SER A 170 15.57 8.99 -1.48
C SER A 170 15.18 8.09 -0.31
N LEU A 171 15.00 8.67 0.87
CA LEU A 171 14.56 7.95 2.06
C LEU A 171 13.20 7.27 1.85
N MET A 172 12.22 7.97 1.29
CA MET A 172 10.89 7.42 1.04
C MET A 172 10.88 6.36 -0.08
N LEU A 173 11.70 6.52 -1.14
CA LEU A 173 11.85 5.48 -2.17
C LEU A 173 12.42 4.19 -1.60
N LEU A 174 13.37 4.32 -0.69
CA LEU A 174 14.04 3.18 -0.10
C LEU A 174 13.23 2.54 1.05
N GLY A 175 12.39 3.32 1.73
CA GLY A 175 11.77 2.91 2.97
C GLY A 175 10.25 2.93 3.06
N GLY A 176 9.54 3.53 2.12
CA GLY A 176 8.11 3.73 2.33
C GLY A 176 7.24 3.74 1.09
N PHE A 177 7.83 3.78 -0.11
CA PHE A 177 7.07 3.91 -1.36
C PHE A 177 7.42 2.84 -2.40
N SER A 178 8.17 1.80 -2.03
CA SER A 178 8.33 0.65 -2.90
C SER A 178 7.06 -0.18 -2.89
N PRO A 179 6.58 -0.66 -4.06
CA PRO A 179 5.41 -1.53 -4.10
C PRO A 179 5.68 -2.82 -3.33
N ALA A 180 4.67 -3.27 -2.60
CA ALA A 180 4.64 -4.61 -2.06
C ALA A 180 4.70 -5.57 -3.26
N GLY A 181 5.76 -6.33 -3.43
CA GLY A 181 5.87 -7.31 -4.51
C GLY A 181 6.89 -7.05 -5.59
N SER A 182 7.58 -5.87 -5.63
CA SER A 182 8.62 -5.64 -6.65
C SER A 182 9.85 -6.53 -6.44
N SER A 183 9.65 -7.82 -6.70
CA SER A 183 10.65 -8.88 -6.53
C SER A 183 11.69 -8.95 -7.65
N VAL A 184 11.46 -8.30 -8.79
CA VAL A 184 12.30 -8.44 -9.99
C VAL A 184 13.50 -7.49 -10.00
N ALA A 185 13.47 -6.40 -9.25
CA ALA A 185 14.56 -5.40 -9.26
C ALA A 185 15.84 -5.88 -8.53
N PHE A 186 15.72 -6.83 -7.62
CA PHE A 186 16.83 -7.35 -6.84
C PHE A 186 16.84 -8.88 -6.99
N GLY A 187 17.68 -9.40 -7.86
CA GLY A 187 17.73 -10.83 -8.16
C GLY A 187 17.82 -11.72 -6.90
N PRO A 188 17.58 -13.03 -7.03
CA PRO A 188 17.35 -14.00 -5.94
C PRO A 188 18.52 -14.21 -4.98
N THR A 189 19.58 -13.43 -5.09
CA THR A 189 20.86 -13.61 -4.36
C THR A 189 21.07 -12.63 -3.19
N LEU A 190 20.23 -11.60 -3.03
CA LEU A 190 20.37 -10.68 -1.92
C LEU A 190 19.55 -11.16 -0.72
N ARG A 191 20.22 -11.64 0.33
CA ARG A 191 19.56 -11.92 1.60
C ARG A 191 19.14 -10.61 2.25
N SER A 192 17.87 -10.50 2.60
CA SER A 192 17.37 -9.51 3.56
C SER A 192 18.31 -9.51 4.77
N GLY A 193 18.92 -8.37 5.11
CA GLY A 193 19.86 -8.26 6.22
C GLY A 193 21.35 -8.20 5.86
N GLN A 194 21.78 -8.58 4.63
CA GLN A 194 23.15 -8.31 4.15
C GLN A 194 23.29 -6.90 3.54
N PHE A 195 22.20 -6.30 3.17
CA PHE A 195 22.09 -4.92 2.75
C PHE A 195 20.97 -4.29 3.57
N ASP A 196 21.28 -3.88 4.78
CA ASP A 196 20.61 -2.76 5.41
C ASP A 196 21.53 -1.54 5.27
N PRO A 197 21.62 -0.95 4.04
CA PRO A 197 22.40 0.26 3.86
C PRO A 197 21.71 1.44 4.54
N PHE A 198 20.50 1.23 5.04
CA PHE A 198 19.67 2.27 5.64
C PHE A 198 19.06 1.76 6.94
N ASP A 199 19.69 2.19 8.02
CA ASP A 199 19.05 2.24 9.32
C ASP A 199 17.67 2.90 9.15
N LEU A 200 16.59 2.22 9.56
CA LEU A 200 15.23 2.77 9.53
C LEU A 200 15.08 4.01 10.44
N ASP A 201 16.04 4.29 11.30
CA ASP A 201 16.03 5.46 12.19
C ASP A 201 15.87 6.79 11.46
N PRO A 202 16.51 7.05 10.30
CA PRO A 202 16.26 8.26 9.54
C PRO A 202 14.82 8.38 9.05
N LEU A 203 14.18 7.28 8.63
CA LEU A 203 12.78 7.29 8.22
C LEU A 203 11.85 7.45 9.42
N ARG A 204 12.14 6.79 10.54
CA ARG A 204 11.43 6.97 11.82
C ARG A 204 11.46 8.44 12.26
N LEU A 205 12.63 9.06 12.25
CA LEU A 205 12.79 10.48 12.58
C LEU A 205 12.02 11.39 11.60
N ALA A 206 12.05 11.08 10.31
CA ALA A 206 11.35 11.86 9.30
C ALA A 206 9.82 11.78 9.48
N LEU A 207 9.29 10.60 9.80
CA LEU A 207 7.85 10.41 10.07
C LEU A 207 7.45 11.08 11.40
N SER A 208 8.29 10.96 12.46
CA SER A 208 8.04 11.58 13.76
C SER A 208 8.08 13.12 13.71
N ARG A 209 8.73 13.69 12.70
CA ARG A 209 8.71 15.14 12.46
C ARG A 209 7.37 15.62 11.89
N ASP A 210 6.73 14.80 11.04
CA ASP A 210 5.52 15.19 10.33
C ASP A 210 4.23 14.66 11.02
N ILE A 211 4.34 13.56 11.80
CA ILE A 211 3.24 12.93 12.52
C ILE A 211 3.45 13.13 14.03
N ASN A 212 2.48 13.68 14.70
CA ASN A 212 2.46 13.74 16.16
C ASN A 212 1.75 12.49 16.71
N PHE A 213 2.53 11.46 17.03
CA PHE A 213 2.00 10.20 17.56
C PHE A 213 1.28 10.35 18.91
N THR A 214 1.70 11.30 19.75
CA THR A 214 1.01 11.58 21.01
C THR A 214 -0.39 12.14 20.77
N ALA A 215 -0.55 13.01 19.77
CA ALA A 215 -1.86 13.58 19.44
C ALA A 215 -2.86 12.53 18.92
N LEU A 216 -2.40 11.39 18.42
CA LEU A 216 -3.27 10.30 17.96
C LEU A 216 -4.02 9.63 19.11
N GLN A 217 -3.54 9.77 20.35
CA GLN A 217 -4.18 9.23 21.56
C GLN A 217 -5.22 10.19 22.16
N ASP A 218 -5.30 11.43 21.65
CA ASP A 218 -6.28 12.41 22.10
C ASP A 218 -7.68 12.00 21.64
N SER A 219 -8.69 12.26 22.47
CA SER A 219 -10.09 11.98 22.17
C SER A 219 -10.64 12.75 20.95
N ARG A 220 -9.95 13.79 20.50
CA ARG A 220 -10.27 14.54 19.28
C ARG A 220 -9.74 13.87 18.00
N ALA A 221 -8.86 12.89 18.15
CA ALA A 221 -8.38 12.15 16.99
C ALA A 221 -9.46 11.22 16.48
N PRO A 222 -9.64 11.10 15.15
CA PRO A 222 -10.45 10.04 14.57
C PRO A 222 -9.94 8.67 15.03
N LYS A 223 -10.82 7.69 15.07
CA LYS A 223 -10.40 6.30 15.28
C LYS A 223 -9.52 5.85 14.12
N LEU A 224 -8.40 5.21 14.41
CA LEU A 224 -7.44 4.74 13.43
C LEU A 224 -7.36 3.21 13.42
N LEU A 225 -7.26 2.66 12.21
CA LEU A 225 -7.08 1.24 11.93
C LEU A 225 -5.92 1.09 10.95
N ILE A 226 -4.69 1.01 11.47
CA ILE A 226 -3.48 0.92 10.65
C ILE A 226 -3.06 -0.54 10.52
N ALA A 227 -2.97 -1.01 9.28
CA ALA A 227 -2.61 -2.40 8.99
C ALA A 227 -1.09 -2.57 8.86
N ALA A 228 -0.58 -3.67 9.42
CA ALA A 228 0.70 -4.27 9.07
C ALA A 228 0.51 -5.77 8.86
N THR A 229 1.41 -6.43 8.12
CA THR A 229 1.32 -7.86 7.86
C THR A 229 2.30 -8.61 8.76
N ARG A 230 1.79 -9.45 9.65
CA ARG A 230 2.64 -10.26 10.51
C ARG A 230 3.33 -11.36 9.67
N ILE A 231 4.65 -11.43 9.76
CA ILE A 231 5.44 -12.29 8.87
C ILE A 231 5.18 -13.77 9.13
N ARG A 232 5.05 -14.15 10.40
CA ARG A 232 4.95 -15.55 10.83
C ARG A 232 3.82 -16.33 10.14
N ASP A 233 2.69 -15.68 9.89
CA ASP A 233 1.49 -16.34 9.38
C ASP A 233 0.76 -15.57 8.28
N GLY A 234 1.33 -14.44 7.84
CA GLY A 234 0.73 -13.58 6.82
C GLY A 234 -0.55 -12.87 7.24
N GLN A 235 -0.91 -12.95 8.53
CA GLN A 235 -2.14 -12.34 9.02
C GLN A 235 -2.02 -10.83 9.11
N GLN A 236 -3.11 -10.15 8.77
CA GLN A 236 -3.24 -8.72 8.97
C GLN A 236 -3.33 -8.41 10.47
N GLN A 237 -2.42 -7.58 10.95
CA GLN A 237 -2.47 -6.98 12.28
C GLN A 237 -3.00 -5.55 12.17
N ILE A 238 -3.99 -5.20 13.00
CA ILE A 238 -4.57 -3.85 13.04
C ILE A 238 -4.13 -3.15 14.33
N PHE A 239 -3.42 -2.05 14.15
CA PHE A 239 -3.04 -1.16 15.25
C PHE A 239 -4.03 -0.01 15.36
N ARG A 240 -4.44 0.30 16.60
CA ARG A 240 -5.38 1.38 16.92
C ARG A 240 -4.65 2.51 17.61
N ASN A 241 -5.32 3.65 17.79
CA ASN A 241 -4.76 4.91 18.28
C ASN A 241 -3.74 4.78 19.43
N ASP A 242 -4.07 3.99 20.44
CA ASP A 242 -3.25 3.77 21.64
C ASP A 242 -1.95 2.98 21.37
N ALA A 243 -1.99 2.10 20.39
CA ALA A 243 -0.87 1.26 19.97
C ALA A 243 -0.04 1.86 18.82
N ILE A 244 -0.48 2.98 18.22
CA ILE A 244 0.20 3.54 17.04
C ILE A 244 1.43 4.35 17.46
N THR A 245 2.59 3.86 17.02
CA THR A 245 3.91 4.47 17.20
C THR A 245 4.58 4.72 15.83
N ALA A 246 5.77 5.31 15.86
CA ALA A 246 6.59 5.43 14.65
C ALA A 246 6.95 4.05 14.07
N ASP A 247 7.13 3.04 14.93
CA ASP A 247 7.40 1.66 14.48
C ASP A 247 6.20 1.05 13.77
N VAL A 248 4.99 1.31 14.23
CA VAL A 248 3.76 0.89 13.53
C VAL A 248 3.65 1.55 12.15
N ALA A 249 3.96 2.84 12.05
CA ALA A 249 3.99 3.53 10.76
C ALA A 249 5.03 2.93 9.82
N LEU A 250 6.24 2.61 10.33
CA LEU A 250 7.29 1.93 9.58
C LEU A 250 6.86 0.53 9.16
N ALA A 251 6.33 -0.28 10.08
CA ALA A 251 5.85 -1.64 9.80
C ALA A 251 4.80 -1.66 8.68
N SER A 252 3.86 -0.70 8.74
CA SER A 252 2.83 -0.56 7.70
C SER A 252 3.39 -0.21 6.32
N THR A 253 4.59 0.37 6.24
CA THR A 253 5.19 0.88 5.00
C THR A 253 6.52 0.20 4.63
N CYS A 254 6.88 -0.89 5.31
CA CYS A 254 8.16 -1.57 5.14
C CYS A 254 8.10 -2.64 4.05
N PRO A 255 8.62 -2.40 2.84
CA PRO A 255 8.65 -3.41 1.79
C PRO A 255 9.70 -4.48 2.09
N PRO A 256 9.36 -5.78 2.01
CA PRO A 256 10.18 -6.90 2.49
C PRO A 256 11.52 -7.08 1.77
N LEU A 257 11.66 -6.61 0.55
CA LEU A 257 12.89 -6.77 -0.23
C LEU A 257 13.88 -5.62 -0.07
N VAL A 258 13.44 -4.51 0.51
CA VAL A 258 14.22 -3.29 0.64
C VAL A 258 14.73 -3.10 2.07
N HIS A 259 13.94 -3.49 3.07
CA HIS A 259 14.23 -3.31 4.47
C HIS A 259 14.15 -4.59 5.29
N CYS A 260 14.85 -4.62 6.41
CA CYS A 260 14.59 -5.59 7.46
C CYS A 260 13.15 -5.44 7.96
N ALA A 261 12.58 -6.53 8.46
CA ALA A 261 11.27 -6.49 9.11
C ALA A 261 11.30 -5.54 10.32
N VAL A 262 10.19 -4.87 10.57
CA VAL A 262 10.02 -4.07 11.79
C VAL A 262 9.49 -4.97 12.89
N GLU A 263 10.19 -5.00 14.03
CA GLU A 263 9.78 -5.77 15.19
C GLU A 263 8.96 -4.89 16.16
N ILE A 264 7.80 -5.37 16.56
CA ILE A 264 6.92 -4.72 17.54
C ILE A 264 6.46 -5.81 18.51
N ASP A 265 6.76 -5.64 19.79
CA ASP A 265 6.39 -6.55 20.89
C ASP A 265 6.80 -8.02 20.62
N GLY A 266 8.00 -8.23 20.04
CA GLY A 266 8.55 -9.55 19.74
C GLY A 266 7.97 -10.24 18.49
N GLU A 267 7.14 -9.56 17.72
CA GLU A 267 6.62 -10.03 16.43
C GLU A 267 7.15 -9.18 15.29
N ALA A 268 7.47 -9.83 14.16
CA ALA A 268 8.03 -9.17 12.99
C ALA A 268 6.94 -8.87 11.94
N TYR A 269 7.01 -7.68 11.35
CA TYR A 269 6.00 -7.17 10.41
C TYR A 269 6.61 -6.66 9.10
N TRP A 270 5.83 -6.79 8.05
CA TRP A 270 6.01 -6.16 6.75
C TRP A 270 4.84 -5.23 6.41
N ASP A 271 4.97 -4.55 5.26
CA ASP A 271 3.97 -3.63 4.71
C ASP A 271 2.54 -4.19 4.82
N GLY A 272 1.64 -3.35 5.30
CA GLY A 272 0.25 -3.70 5.54
C GLY A 272 -0.52 -4.09 4.29
N GLY A 273 -0.03 -3.68 3.12
CA GLY A 273 -0.65 -3.95 1.83
C GLY A 273 -0.72 -5.43 1.44
N PHE A 274 0.08 -6.30 2.07
CA PHE A 274 0.02 -7.74 1.84
C PHE A 274 -1.16 -8.42 2.54
N GLY A 275 -1.51 -7.97 3.75
CA GLY A 275 -2.58 -8.56 4.54
C GLY A 275 -3.98 -8.01 4.23
N GLY A 276 -4.05 -6.77 3.71
CA GLY A 276 -5.30 -6.08 3.34
C GLY A 276 -5.06 -4.60 3.08
N ASN A 277 -5.56 -4.07 1.97
CA ASN A 277 -5.16 -2.76 1.46
C ASN A 277 -6.34 -1.94 0.91
N PRO A 278 -6.99 -1.12 1.71
CA PRO A 278 -6.94 -0.97 3.16
C PRO A 278 -7.79 -2.02 3.89
N PRO A 279 -7.76 -2.14 5.23
CA PRO A 279 -8.62 -3.07 5.99
C PRO A 279 -10.08 -2.57 6.03
N LEU A 280 -10.82 -2.82 4.96
CA LEU A 280 -12.18 -2.30 4.75
C LEU A 280 -13.23 -3.00 5.62
N LEU A 281 -13.16 -4.33 5.75
CA LEU A 281 -14.09 -5.08 6.60
C LEU A 281 -13.93 -4.69 8.07
N ARG A 282 -12.69 -4.48 8.52
CA ARG A 282 -12.44 -4.03 9.88
C ARG A 282 -13.00 -2.62 10.10
N LEU A 283 -12.83 -1.73 9.12
CA LEU A 283 -13.45 -0.42 9.16
C LEU A 283 -14.97 -0.50 9.26
N ALA A 284 -15.61 -1.33 8.44
CA ALA A 284 -17.05 -1.53 8.45
C ALA A 284 -17.60 -2.08 9.77
N GLN A 285 -16.78 -2.85 10.50
CA GLN A 285 -17.12 -3.39 11.82
C GLN A 285 -16.99 -2.36 12.95
N GLU A 286 -16.10 -1.39 12.79
CA GLU A 286 -15.71 -0.47 13.87
C GLU A 286 -16.19 0.97 13.67
N THR A 287 -16.67 1.32 12.49
CA THR A 287 -17.24 2.65 12.21
C THR A 287 -18.54 2.88 12.96
N THR A 288 -18.77 4.11 13.37
CA THR A 288 -20.05 4.55 14.00
C THR A 288 -20.95 5.26 13.01
N THR A 289 -20.44 5.60 11.82
CA THR A 289 -21.22 6.25 10.75
C THR A 289 -21.66 5.23 9.68
N ALA A 290 -22.80 5.51 9.06
CA ALA A 290 -23.27 4.71 7.92
C ALA A 290 -22.49 4.96 6.63
N ASP A 291 -21.74 6.05 6.54
CA ASP A 291 -21.07 6.48 5.32
C ASP A 291 -19.57 6.14 5.35
N VAL A 292 -19.14 5.34 4.39
CA VAL A 292 -17.75 4.96 4.18
C VAL A 292 -17.31 5.36 2.79
N LEU A 293 -16.19 6.08 2.69
CA LEU A 293 -15.53 6.41 1.44
C LEU A 293 -14.24 5.61 1.30
N LEU A 294 -14.19 4.75 0.28
CA LEU A 294 -12.98 4.09 -0.18
C LEU A 294 -12.25 4.99 -1.18
N VAL A 295 -11.02 5.36 -0.87
CA VAL A 295 -10.10 6.00 -1.81
C VAL A 295 -9.14 4.95 -2.35
N GLN A 296 -9.39 4.50 -3.58
CA GLN A 296 -8.61 3.48 -4.27
C GLN A 296 -7.61 4.14 -5.22
N VAL A 297 -6.33 3.85 -5.04
CA VAL A 297 -5.24 4.49 -5.80
C VAL A 297 -4.50 3.52 -6.73
N THR A 298 -4.48 2.23 -6.38
CA THR A 298 -3.87 1.20 -7.22
C THR A 298 -4.84 0.81 -8.33
N PRO A 299 -4.45 0.90 -9.61
CA PRO A 299 -5.32 0.56 -10.74
C PRO A 299 -5.81 -0.89 -10.66
N ALA A 300 -7.11 -1.08 -10.75
CA ALA A 300 -7.73 -2.41 -10.85
C ALA A 300 -7.78 -2.89 -12.31
N ARG A 301 -7.87 -1.96 -13.26
CA ARG A 301 -8.00 -2.22 -14.70
C ARG A 301 -6.77 -1.76 -15.46
N ASP A 302 -6.43 -2.48 -16.52
CA ASP A 302 -5.45 -2.05 -17.52
C ASP A 302 -6.06 -2.29 -18.91
N SER A 303 -5.97 -1.30 -19.80
CA SER A 303 -6.46 -1.38 -21.17
C SER A 303 -5.51 -2.14 -22.09
N TYR A 304 -4.29 -2.44 -21.61
CA TYR A 304 -3.24 -3.08 -22.40
C TYR A 304 -2.80 -4.39 -21.80
N VAL A 305 -2.51 -5.37 -22.68
CA VAL A 305 -1.85 -6.61 -22.27
C VAL A 305 -0.35 -6.33 -22.13
N PRO A 306 0.24 -6.51 -20.95
CA PRO A 306 1.66 -6.25 -20.76
C PRO A 306 2.52 -7.28 -21.49
N ILE A 307 3.53 -6.83 -22.23
CA ILE A 307 4.42 -7.70 -23.03
C ILE A 307 5.88 -7.64 -22.58
N THR A 308 6.27 -6.69 -21.72
CA THR A 308 7.63 -6.61 -21.16
C THR A 308 7.63 -7.12 -19.72
N LEU A 309 8.75 -7.68 -19.26
CA LEU A 309 8.88 -8.18 -17.89
C LEU A 309 8.50 -7.11 -16.86
N ALA A 310 8.98 -5.89 -17.02
CA ALA A 310 8.65 -4.79 -16.10
C ALA A 310 7.14 -4.40 -16.12
N ALA A 311 6.48 -4.52 -17.28
CA ALA A 311 5.05 -4.26 -17.37
C ALA A 311 4.23 -5.42 -16.78
N ILE A 312 4.68 -6.67 -16.97
CA ILE A 312 4.05 -7.86 -16.39
C ILE A 312 4.17 -7.81 -14.86
N ASP A 313 5.36 -7.57 -14.33
CA ASP A 313 5.63 -7.46 -12.89
C ASP A 313 4.74 -6.38 -12.26
N ARG A 314 4.74 -5.18 -12.82
CA ARG A 314 3.86 -4.09 -12.36
C ARG A 314 2.38 -4.50 -12.37
N ARG A 315 1.93 -5.23 -13.39
CA ARG A 315 0.53 -5.68 -13.46
C ARG A 315 0.20 -6.74 -12.42
N LEU A 316 1.12 -7.66 -12.16
CA LEU A 316 1.00 -8.65 -11.09
C LEU A 316 0.89 -7.97 -9.72
N ASP A 317 1.72 -6.96 -9.45
CA ASP A 317 1.64 -6.16 -8.23
C ASP A 317 0.28 -5.47 -8.08
N GLN A 318 -0.25 -4.88 -9.14
CA GLN A 318 -1.56 -4.23 -9.13
C GLN A 318 -2.70 -5.23 -8.88
N ILE A 319 -2.63 -6.41 -9.48
CA ILE A 319 -3.61 -7.49 -9.28
C ILE A 319 -3.54 -7.97 -7.81
N ALA A 320 -2.34 -8.24 -7.31
CA ALA A 320 -2.14 -8.69 -5.93
C ALA A 320 -2.64 -7.64 -4.91
N ALA A 321 -2.29 -6.36 -5.11
CA ALA A 321 -2.71 -5.28 -4.23
C ALA A 321 -4.24 -5.06 -4.18
N ASN A 322 -4.96 -5.41 -5.26
CA ASN A 322 -6.41 -5.30 -5.31
C ASN A 322 -7.15 -6.60 -4.92
N ALA A 323 -6.47 -7.75 -4.87
CA ALA A 323 -7.12 -9.04 -4.63
C ALA A 323 -7.84 -9.09 -3.26
N ALA A 324 -7.13 -8.72 -2.19
CA ALA A 324 -7.70 -8.67 -0.84
C ALA A 324 -8.84 -7.64 -0.75
N LEU A 325 -8.65 -6.44 -1.30
CA LEU A 325 -9.66 -5.39 -1.31
C LEU A 325 -10.94 -5.84 -2.04
N ASN A 326 -10.81 -6.47 -3.20
CA ASN A 326 -11.95 -6.97 -3.95
C ASN A 326 -12.71 -8.05 -3.17
N ALA A 327 -12.01 -8.95 -2.47
CA ALA A 327 -12.62 -9.95 -1.60
C ALA A 327 -13.37 -9.30 -0.43
N GLU A 328 -12.81 -8.27 0.19
CA GLU A 328 -13.46 -7.54 1.28
C GLU A 328 -14.69 -6.76 0.79
N ILE A 329 -14.63 -6.13 -0.39
CA ILE A 329 -15.79 -5.47 -1.02
C ILE A 329 -16.91 -6.50 -1.30
N ALA A 330 -16.58 -7.66 -1.85
CA ALA A 330 -17.56 -8.72 -2.12
C ALA A 330 -18.17 -9.26 -0.82
N ALA A 331 -17.37 -9.50 0.21
CA ALA A 331 -17.86 -9.93 1.52
C ALA A 331 -18.78 -8.89 2.17
N LEU A 332 -18.44 -7.60 2.05
CA LEU A 332 -19.28 -6.52 2.55
C LEU A 332 -20.61 -6.43 1.81
N ALA A 333 -20.61 -6.55 0.48
CA ALA A 333 -21.80 -6.58 -0.34
C ALA A 333 -22.71 -7.78 0.00
N TRP A 334 -22.11 -8.95 0.22
CA TRP A 334 -22.84 -10.14 0.65
C TRP A 334 -23.48 -9.94 2.03
N ALA A 335 -22.72 -9.39 2.99
CA ALA A 335 -23.24 -9.11 4.33
C ALA A 335 -24.41 -8.11 4.29
N GLN A 336 -24.33 -7.09 3.46
CA GLN A 336 -25.42 -6.11 3.26
C GLN A 336 -26.68 -6.72 2.68
N SER A 337 -26.55 -7.73 1.79
CA SER A 337 -27.71 -8.42 1.22
C SER A 337 -28.40 -9.39 2.18
N HIS A 338 -27.73 -9.84 3.24
CA HIS A 338 -28.22 -10.84 4.21
C HIS A 338 -28.49 -10.30 5.61
N ALA A 339 -27.94 -9.15 5.95
CA ALA A 339 -28.14 -8.49 7.23
C ALA A 339 -28.69 -7.08 7.00
N ALA A 340 -29.52 -6.57 7.91
CA ALA A 340 -30.06 -5.21 7.85
C ALA A 340 -28.98 -4.14 8.15
N THR A 341 -27.82 -4.23 7.52
CA THR A 341 -26.73 -3.26 7.71
C THR A 341 -26.94 -2.10 6.74
N SER A 342 -27.06 -0.89 7.26
CA SER A 342 -27.33 0.33 6.48
C SER A 342 -26.06 1.06 6.02
N LEU A 343 -24.90 0.37 5.97
CA LEU A 343 -23.64 0.99 5.61
C LEU A 343 -23.62 1.33 4.12
N ARG A 344 -23.33 2.59 3.79
CA ARG A 344 -23.22 3.10 2.41
C ARG A 344 -21.74 3.22 2.04
N LEU A 345 -21.24 2.25 1.26
CA LEU A 345 -19.89 2.29 0.72
C LEU A 345 -19.89 3.08 -0.59
N THR A 346 -19.13 4.15 -0.65
CA THR A 346 -18.84 4.91 -1.86
C THR A 346 -17.36 4.81 -2.22
N ARG A 347 -17.01 4.98 -3.49
CA ARG A 347 -15.63 4.83 -3.97
C ARG A 347 -15.20 6.01 -4.83
N ILE A 348 -13.99 6.51 -4.57
CA ILE A 348 -13.23 7.36 -5.47
C ILE A 348 -12.00 6.58 -5.93
N ALA A 349 -11.89 6.30 -7.23
CA ALA A 349 -10.74 5.57 -7.78
C ALA A 349 -9.87 6.49 -8.65
N ALA A 350 -8.55 6.41 -8.45
CA ALA A 350 -7.59 7.22 -9.20
C ALA A 350 -7.59 6.89 -10.69
N GLU A 351 -7.81 5.62 -11.04
CA GLU A 351 -7.89 5.16 -12.43
C GLU A 351 -9.05 5.79 -13.24
N ASP A 352 -10.11 6.24 -12.55
CA ASP A 352 -11.26 6.91 -13.18
C ASP A 352 -10.96 8.41 -13.47
N SER A 353 -9.82 8.92 -13.04
CA SER A 353 -9.46 10.36 -13.11
C SER A 353 -8.08 10.62 -13.70
N VAL A 354 -7.25 9.58 -13.88
CA VAL A 354 -5.89 9.68 -14.40
C VAL A 354 -5.69 8.64 -15.50
N ASP A 355 -5.72 9.11 -16.74
CA ASP A 355 -5.52 8.25 -17.90
C ASP A 355 -4.13 7.59 -17.87
N GLY A 356 -4.08 6.31 -18.25
CA GLY A 356 -2.84 5.55 -18.32
C GLY A 356 -2.17 5.31 -16.97
N LEU A 357 -2.89 5.41 -15.84
CA LEU A 357 -2.33 5.21 -14.51
C LEU A 357 -1.74 3.80 -14.34
N ALA A 358 -2.36 2.78 -14.94
CA ALA A 358 -1.89 1.40 -14.87
C ALA A 358 -0.49 1.20 -15.50
N GLN A 359 -0.09 2.03 -16.45
CA GLN A 359 1.22 1.99 -17.09
C GLN A 359 2.28 2.81 -16.33
N ARG A 360 1.88 3.57 -15.31
CA ARG A 360 2.81 4.38 -14.49
C ARG A 360 3.39 3.55 -13.35
N SER A 361 4.56 3.96 -12.89
CA SER A 361 5.18 3.35 -11.69
C SER A 361 4.65 4.01 -10.41
N SER A 362 4.32 3.19 -9.42
CA SER A 362 4.00 3.64 -8.06
C SER A 362 5.21 4.24 -7.32
N THR A 363 6.42 4.11 -7.87
CA THR A 363 7.65 4.72 -7.36
C THR A 363 8.06 5.99 -8.12
N ASP A 364 7.25 6.46 -9.09
CA ASP A 364 7.54 7.68 -9.83
C ASP A 364 7.29 8.94 -8.96
N LEU A 365 8.34 9.44 -8.33
CA LEU A 365 8.33 10.68 -7.55
C LEU A 365 8.56 11.94 -8.40
N GLY A 366 8.27 11.88 -9.69
CA GLY A 366 8.30 13.05 -10.57
C GLY A 366 7.34 14.14 -10.11
N ARG A 367 7.86 15.38 -9.94
CA ARG A 367 7.05 16.52 -9.43
C ARG A 367 5.79 16.76 -10.25
N GLY A 368 5.88 16.60 -11.58
CA GLY A 368 4.75 16.74 -12.50
C GLY A 368 3.68 15.68 -12.24
N PHE A 369 4.10 14.44 -11.98
CA PHE A 369 3.22 13.33 -11.72
C PHE A 369 2.50 13.45 -10.36
N ILE A 370 3.23 13.78 -9.29
CA ILE A 370 2.64 14.03 -7.97
C ILE A 370 1.60 15.17 -8.04
N ARG A 371 1.91 16.27 -8.75
CA ARG A 371 0.95 17.37 -8.96
C ARG A 371 -0.26 16.96 -9.78
N LEU A 372 -0.08 16.11 -10.78
CA LEU A 372 -1.20 15.56 -11.56
C LEU A 372 -2.12 14.75 -10.65
N LEU A 373 -1.58 13.79 -9.88
CA LEU A 373 -2.34 12.97 -8.95
C LEU A 373 -3.10 13.81 -7.94
N HIS A 374 -2.44 14.78 -7.31
CA HIS A 374 -3.07 15.68 -6.34
C HIS A 374 -4.24 16.45 -6.96
N ARG A 375 -4.05 17.09 -8.12
CA ARG A 375 -5.13 17.85 -8.79
C ARG A 375 -6.28 16.95 -9.21
N SER A 376 -5.97 15.75 -9.72
CA SER A 376 -6.98 14.76 -10.10
C SER A 376 -7.77 14.26 -8.89
N GLY A 377 -7.09 14.08 -7.74
CA GLY A 377 -7.73 13.73 -6.47
C GLY A 377 -8.70 14.80 -5.98
N ARG A 378 -8.28 16.07 -6.01
CA ARG A 378 -9.18 17.20 -5.67
C ARG A 378 -10.41 17.25 -6.57
N ALA A 379 -10.22 17.14 -7.89
CA ALA A 379 -11.31 17.13 -8.86
C ALA A 379 -12.24 15.92 -8.68
N ALA A 380 -11.71 14.75 -8.31
CA ALA A 380 -12.51 13.56 -8.04
C ALA A 380 -13.37 13.74 -6.78
N ALA A 381 -12.80 14.30 -5.72
CA ALA A 381 -13.56 14.64 -4.49
C ALA A 381 -14.63 15.68 -4.75
N GLU A 382 -14.36 16.69 -5.56
CA GLU A 382 -15.36 17.70 -5.97
C GLU A 382 -16.56 17.04 -6.68
N ARG A 383 -16.30 16.13 -7.64
CA ARG A 383 -17.38 15.38 -8.30
C ARG A 383 -18.17 14.51 -7.31
N TRP A 384 -17.48 13.86 -6.38
CA TRP A 384 -18.10 13.03 -5.35
C TRP A 384 -19.00 13.87 -4.43
N LEU A 385 -18.54 15.03 -4.00
CA LEU A 385 -19.32 15.97 -3.18
C LEU A 385 -20.56 16.51 -3.92
N GLY A 386 -20.48 16.69 -5.24
CA GLY A 386 -21.59 17.14 -6.09
C GLY A 386 -22.60 16.04 -6.48
N GLN A 387 -22.40 14.78 -6.06
CA GLN A 387 -23.35 13.71 -6.35
C GLN A 387 -24.62 13.86 -5.52
N ASP A 388 -25.79 13.74 -6.14
CA ASP A 388 -27.05 13.65 -5.41
C ASP A 388 -27.12 12.29 -4.65
N ALA A 389 -27.67 12.33 -3.44
CA ALA A 389 -27.81 11.14 -2.58
C ALA A 389 -28.52 9.93 -3.26
N LYS A 390 -29.30 10.19 -4.33
CA LYS A 390 -29.96 9.16 -5.14
C LYS A 390 -29.03 8.40 -6.06
N ALA A 391 -27.91 8.97 -6.49
CA ALA A 391 -26.95 8.31 -7.38
C ALA A 391 -26.01 7.37 -6.63
N GLY A 392 -25.75 7.59 -5.35
CA GLY A 392 -24.87 6.75 -4.51
C GLY A 392 -25.46 5.39 -4.14
N ALA A 393 -26.77 5.17 -4.33
CA ALA A 393 -27.45 3.90 -4.03
C ALA A 393 -27.46 2.90 -5.20
N ALA A 394 -27.01 3.30 -6.38
CA ALA A 394 -26.87 2.38 -7.51
C ALA A 394 -25.52 1.64 -7.43
N PRO A 395 -25.49 0.30 -7.48
CA PRO A 395 -24.25 -0.44 -7.60
C PRO A 395 -23.51 0.06 -8.84
N SER A 396 -22.21 0.37 -8.69
CA SER A 396 -21.41 0.84 -9.82
C SER A 396 -21.53 -0.16 -10.98
N ALA A 397 -21.52 0.32 -12.23
CA ALA A 397 -21.63 -0.51 -13.44
C ALA A 397 -20.66 -1.71 -13.47
N SER A 398 -19.56 -1.65 -12.70
CA SER A 398 -18.62 -2.76 -12.51
C SER A 398 -19.18 -3.92 -11.66
N ALA A 399 -20.08 -3.66 -10.71
CA ALA A 399 -20.74 -4.75 -9.97
C ALA A 399 -21.82 -5.43 -10.82
N GLN A 400 -22.48 -4.68 -11.71
CA GLN A 400 -23.45 -5.24 -12.66
C GLN A 400 -22.78 -6.06 -13.76
N ALA A 401 -21.55 -5.74 -14.17
CA ALA A 401 -20.80 -6.52 -15.15
C ALA A 401 -20.34 -7.89 -14.61
N LEU A 402 -20.09 -8.01 -13.30
CA LEU A 402 -19.75 -9.29 -12.66
C LEU A 402 -20.97 -10.22 -12.60
N THR A 403 -22.15 -9.69 -12.26
CA THR A 403 -23.38 -10.48 -12.19
C THR A 403 -23.93 -10.85 -13.57
N ALA A 404 -23.72 -10.01 -14.59
CA ALA A 404 -24.12 -10.31 -15.97
C ALA A 404 -23.23 -11.38 -16.64
N SER A 405 -21.94 -11.50 -16.22
CA SER A 405 -21.03 -12.53 -16.72
C SER A 405 -21.35 -13.92 -16.14
N GLU A 406 -21.87 -14.01 -14.92
CA GLU A 406 -22.31 -15.29 -14.34
C GLU A 406 -23.63 -15.79 -14.95
N ALA A 407 -24.53 -14.91 -15.32
CA ALA A 407 -25.80 -15.27 -15.97
C ALA A 407 -25.63 -15.71 -17.44
N ALA A 408 -24.50 -15.46 -18.07
CA ALA A 408 -24.21 -15.88 -19.45
C ALA A 408 -23.46 -17.23 -19.52
N LEU A 409 -23.13 -17.84 -18.38
CA LEU A 409 -22.43 -19.15 -18.27
C LEU A 409 -23.34 -20.28 -17.73
N THR A 410 -24.62 -19.99 -17.47
CA THR A 410 -25.70 -20.97 -17.23
C THR A 410 -26.64 -21.06 -18.43
#